data_c5b129b1d324d41441f146e3d61698e4
#
_entry.id   c5b129b1d324d41441f146e3d61698e4
#
_cell.length_a   1.000
_cell.length_b   1.000
_cell.length_c   1.000
_cell.angle_alpha   90.00
_cell.angle_beta   90.00
_cell.angle_gamma   90.00
#
_symmetry.space_group_name_H-M   'P 1'
#
loop_
_entity.id
_entity.type
_entity.pdbx_description
1 polymer ?
#
loop_
_entity_poly.entity_id
_entity_poly.type
_entity_poly.pdbx_seq_one_letter_code
_entity_poly.pdbx_strand_id
1 'polypeptide(L)'
;MAQDLFNYYKHALSNGLCSEYKGRWRACHDNKEQLVKLVMAQQSLPHFIHYCYNGMGLSKEYIQETFGDYINGNAVINDADGVDGYTYSLYVGFGGDFKAAVDVLSLMWCNNTNVTVETSKCPVIYAGCGSHVHLSLDGYNCPHIYLFDDSKVTIDDADEDSKVVIYKYSDNAQVELGKYCLADVKVFNKKLKL
;
A
#
# COMPACT_ATOMS: atom_id res chain seq x y z
N MET A 1 20.71 7.38 -2.50
CA MET A 1 19.73 7.18 -1.41
C MET A 1 19.02 8.49 -0.99
N ALA A 2 19.74 9.49 -0.45
CA ALA A 2 19.12 10.78 -0.10
C ALA A 2 18.48 11.49 -1.31
N GLN A 3 19.06 11.33 -2.50
CA GLN A 3 18.59 11.96 -3.73
C GLN A 3 17.20 11.48 -4.15
N ASP A 4 16.84 10.24 -3.91
CA ASP A 4 15.55 9.68 -4.33
C ASP A 4 14.42 10.13 -3.42
N LEU A 5 14.67 10.20 -2.10
CA LEU A 5 13.72 10.79 -1.17
C LEU A 5 13.54 12.31 -1.43
N PHE A 6 14.60 12.99 -1.87
CA PHE A 6 14.51 14.39 -2.27
C PHE A 6 13.73 14.58 -3.57
N ASN A 7 13.87 13.67 -4.53
CA ASN A 7 13.08 13.68 -5.75
C ASN A 7 11.60 13.42 -5.46
N TYR A 8 11.30 12.48 -4.54
CA TYR A 8 9.94 12.28 -4.05
C TYR A 8 9.37 13.56 -3.43
N TYR A 9 10.13 14.24 -2.57
CA TYR A 9 9.70 15.50 -1.96
C TYR A 9 9.37 16.56 -3.02
N LYS A 10 10.19 16.71 -4.06
CA LYS A 10 9.90 17.62 -5.18
C LYS A 10 8.61 17.25 -5.91
N HIS A 11 8.42 15.95 -6.17
CA HIS A 11 7.21 15.45 -6.80
C HIS A 11 5.98 15.73 -5.91
N ALA A 12 6.06 15.45 -4.62
CA ALA A 12 4.99 15.73 -3.67
C ALA A 12 4.66 17.24 -3.58
N LEU A 13 5.66 18.10 -3.68
CA LEU A 13 5.46 19.56 -3.75
C LEU A 13 4.68 19.97 -4.99
N SER A 14 4.98 19.39 -6.15
CA SER A 14 4.29 19.70 -7.41
C SER A 14 2.84 19.20 -7.41
N ASN A 15 2.54 18.19 -6.59
CA ASN A 15 1.21 17.62 -6.43
C ASN A 15 0.43 18.16 -5.21
N GLY A 16 0.86 19.30 -4.66
CA GLY A 16 0.10 20.01 -3.64
C GLY A 16 0.34 19.56 -2.19
N LEU A 17 1.54 19.02 -1.90
CA LEU A 17 1.93 18.70 -0.53
C LEU A 17 1.67 19.89 0.40
N CYS A 18 0.97 19.67 1.51
CA CYS A 18 0.55 20.73 2.42
C CYS A 18 1.75 21.41 3.09
N SER A 19 1.53 22.66 3.55
CA SER A 19 2.58 23.50 4.13
C SER A 19 3.22 22.91 5.39
N GLU A 20 2.44 22.17 6.19
CA GLU A 20 2.93 21.51 7.39
C GLU A 20 3.96 20.43 7.06
N TYR A 21 3.67 19.59 6.09
CA TYR A 21 4.62 18.57 5.61
C TYR A 21 5.90 19.18 5.06
N LYS A 22 5.81 20.32 4.35
CA LYS A 22 7.00 21.06 3.89
C LYS A 22 7.93 21.43 5.05
N GLY A 23 7.36 21.88 6.17
CA GLY A 23 8.12 22.20 7.38
C GLY A 23 8.80 20.97 7.97
N ARG A 24 8.08 19.85 8.10
CA ARG A 24 8.61 18.58 8.62
C ARG A 24 9.74 18.03 7.75
N TRP A 25 9.59 18.03 6.42
CA TRP A 25 10.63 17.61 5.49
C TRP A 25 11.90 18.43 5.63
N ARG A 26 11.79 19.75 5.71
CA ARG A 26 12.92 20.65 5.92
C ARG A 26 13.62 20.40 7.26
N ALA A 27 12.86 20.10 8.30
CA ALA A 27 13.40 19.82 9.63
C ALA A 27 14.19 18.51 9.68
N CYS A 28 13.87 17.54 8.84
CA CYS A 28 14.63 16.29 8.76
C CYS A 28 16.05 16.47 8.19
N HIS A 29 16.31 17.55 7.44
CA HIS A 29 17.57 17.76 6.71
C HIS A 29 17.96 16.52 5.91
N ASP A 30 19.15 15.99 6.12
CA ASP A 30 19.65 14.75 5.48
C ASP A 30 19.55 13.52 6.40
N ASN A 31 18.78 13.59 7.47
CA ASN A 31 18.60 12.47 8.38
C ASN A 31 17.68 11.42 7.74
N LYS A 32 18.29 10.35 7.21
CA LYS A 32 17.59 9.25 6.52
C LYS A 32 16.48 8.66 7.40
N GLU A 33 16.77 8.43 8.67
CA GLU A 33 15.83 7.82 9.61
C GLU A 33 14.56 8.66 9.77
N GLN A 34 14.73 9.96 9.99
CA GLN A 34 13.60 10.86 10.13
C GLN A 34 12.80 11.01 8.82
N LEU A 35 13.50 11.02 7.67
CA LEU A 35 12.85 11.05 6.35
C LEU A 35 12.01 9.80 6.11
N VAL A 36 12.54 8.63 6.46
CA VAL A 36 11.81 7.36 6.33
C VAL A 36 10.58 7.35 7.24
N LYS A 37 10.72 7.75 8.50
CA LYS A 37 9.57 7.86 9.42
C LYS A 37 8.50 8.81 8.89
N LEU A 38 8.91 9.93 8.29
CA LEU A 38 7.99 10.89 7.71
C LEU A 38 7.26 10.31 6.47
N VAL A 39 7.96 9.56 5.63
CA VAL A 39 7.36 8.87 4.46
C VAL A 39 6.39 7.80 4.91
N MET A 40 6.73 7.05 5.95
CA MET A 40 5.92 5.97 6.49
C MET A 40 4.70 6.47 7.27
N ALA A 41 4.63 7.78 7.57
CA ALA A 41 3.46 8.34 8.20
C ALA A 41 2.22 8.16 7.29
N GLN A 42 1.12 7.74 7.88
CA GLN A 42 -0.11 7.34 7.21
C GLN A 42 -0.61 8.31 6.12
N GLN A 43 -0.48 9.61 6.34
CA GLN A 43 -0.95 10.62 5.40
C GLN A 43 -0.09 10.73 4.13
N SER A 44 1.20 10.38 4.20
CA SER A 44 2.14 10.48 3.07
C SER A 44 2.38 9.15 2.37
N LEU A 45 2.20 8.04 3.07
CA LEU A 45 2.54 6.71 2.57
C LEU A 45 1.82 6.33 1.27
N PRO A 46 0.50 6.54 1.10
CA PRO A 46 -0.18 6.25 -0.17
C PRO A 46 0.45 6.98 -1.36
N HIS A 47 0.80 8.25 -1.19
CA HIS A 47 1.44 9.05 -2.24
C HIS A 47 2.85 8.52 -2.56
N PHE A 48 3.59 8.09 -1.54
CA PHE A 48 4.91 7.52 -1.73
C PHE A 48 4.86 6.15 -2.41
N ILE A 49 3.90 5.29 -2.07
CA ILE A 49 3.70 4.01 -2.73
C ILE A 49 3.38 4.22 -4.22
N HIS A 50 2.47 5.13 -4.54
CA HIS A 50 2.20 5.50 -5.92
C HIS A 50 3.45 6.01 -6.64
N TYR A 51 4.27 6.80 -5.98
CA TYR A 51 5.54 7.27 -6.55
C TYR A 51 6.51 6.13 -6.82
N CYS A 52 6.65 5.19 -5.88
CA CYS A 52 7.54 4.04 -6.03
C CYS A 52 7.17 3.15 -7.23
N TYR A 53 5.89 2.86 -7.39
CA TYR A 53 5.40 1.97 -8.44
C TYR A 53 5.08 2.66 -9.76
N ASN A 54 5.25 3.95 -9.84
CA ASN A 54 4.84 4.77 -10.99
C ASN A 54 5.91 4.83 -12.11
N GLY A 55 6.86 3.92 -12.13
CA GLY A 55 7.93 3.96 -13.12
C GLY A 55 8.97 5.05 -12.89
N MET A 56 9.01 5.64 -11.70
CA MET A 56 9.98 6.69 -11.33
C MET A 56 11.38 6.13 -10.99
N GLY A 57 11.65 4.88 -11.37
CA GLY A 57 12.95 4.24 -11.23
C GLY A 57 13.27 3.68 -9.85
N LEU A 58 12.28 3.59 -8.96
CA LEU A 58 12.46 2.93 -7.67
C LEU A 58 12.21 1.43 -7.84
N SER A 59 13.29 0.67 -7.88
CA SER A 59 13.23 -0.78 -8.00
C SER A 59 12.79 -1.43 -6.68
N LYS A 60 12.38 -2.69 -6.78
CA LYS A 60 12.12 -3.57 -5.64
C LYS A 60 13.29 -3.59 -4.66
N GLU A 61 14.51 -3.71 -5.20
CA GLU A 61 15.75 -3.75 -4.43
C GLU A 61 15.95 -2.43 -3.67
N TYR A 62 15.69 -1.30 -4.31
CA TYR A 62 15.77 0.02 -3.67
C TYR A 62 14.80 0.14 -2.50
N ILE A 63 13.55 -0.31 -2.67
CA ILE A 63 12.52 -0.26 -1.62
C ILE A 63 12.96 -1.14 -0.43
N GLN A 64 13.43 -2.36 -0.71
CA GLN A 64 13.92 -3.28 0.30
C GLN A 64 15.12 -2.70 1.07
N GLU A 65 16.12 -2.16 0.36
CA GLU A 65 17.31 -1.56 0.96
C GLU A 65 16.99 -0.29 1.77
N THR A 66 16.01 0.47 1.32
CA THR A 66 15.69 1.75 1.97
C THR A 66 14.88 1.57 3.24
N PHE A 67 13.93 0.64 3.22
CA PHE A 67 12.95 0.46 4.29
C PHE A 67 13.12 -0.82 5.10
N GLY A 68 13.91 -1.80 4.61
CA GLY A 68 14.08 -3.11 5.23
C GLY A 68 14.61 -3.07 6.66
N ASP A 69 15.47 -2.10 7.00
CA ASP A 69 15.96 -1.92 8.37
C ASP A 69 14.88 -1.40 9.33
N TYR A 70 13.85 -0.75 8.78
CA TYR A 70 12.71 -0.23 9.55
C TYR A 70 11.58 -1.22 9.67
N ILE A 71 11.50 -2.12 8.70
CA ILE A 71 10.45 -3.10 8.56
C ILE A 71 11.14 -4.45 8.38
N ASN A 72 11.58 -5.03 9.50
CA ASN A 72 12.19 -6.35 9.53
C ASN A 72 11.16 -7.40 9.14
N GLY A 73 11.09 -7.71 7.85
CA GLY A 73 10.12 -8.66 7.33
C GLY A 73 8.70 -8.07 7.28
N ASN A 74 7.74 -8.86 7.66
CA ASN A 74 6.34 -8.48 7.68
C ASN A 74 6.00 -7.86 9.04
N ALA A 75 5.60 -6.59 9.02
CA ALA A 75 5.33 -5.84 10.23
C ALA A 75 3.91 -5.28 10.25
N VAL A 76 3.32 -5.27 11.42
CA VAL A 76 2.14 -4.47 11.73
C VAL A 76 2.60 -3.26 12.52
N ILE A 77 2.38 -2.09 11.97
CA ILE A 77 2.67 -0.83 12.64
C ILE A 77 1.33 -0.21 13.04
N ASN A 78 1.05 -0.19 14.33
CA ASN A 78 -0.11 0.49 14.87
C ASN A 78 0.26 1.97 15.04
N ASP A 79 -0.35 2.85 14.26
CA ASP A 79 -0.25 4.29 14.47
C ASP A 79 -1.27 4.71 15.52
N ALA A 80 -0.80 4.92 16.74
CA ALA A 80 -1.63 5.43 17.84
C ALA A 80 -1.99 6.92 17.68
N ASP A 81 -1.30 7.64 16.81
CA ASP A 81 -1.47 9.07 16.57
C ASP A 81 -2.36 9.35 15.34
N GLY A 82 -3.27 8.44 15.00
CA GLY A 82 -4.24 8.63 13.92
C GLY A 82 -5.01 9.93 14.10
N VAL A 83 -4.97 10.79 13.09
CA VAL A 83 -5.72 12.03 13.04
C VAL A 83 -7.22 11.69 13.12
N ASP A 84 -7.96 12.38 13.97
CA ASP A 84 -9.41 12.28 14.16
C ASP A 84 -9.93 11.04 14.93
N GLY A 85 -9.13 10.44 15.80
CA GLY A 85 -9.60 9.38 16.71
C GLY A 85 -9.87 8.03 16.05
N TYR A 86 -9.46 7.84 14.81
CA TYR A 86 -9.47 6.55 14.12
C TYR A 86 -8.13 5.84 14.32
N THR A 87 -8.16 4.66 14.89
CA THR A 87 -6.99 3.79 14.94
C THR A 87 -6.86 3.09 13.57
N TYR A 88 -5.78 3.38 12.88
CA TYR A 88 -5.44 2.65 11.66
C TYR A 88 -4.33 1.66 11.96
N SER A 89 -4.41 0.49 11.37
CA SER A 89 -3.29 -0.44 11.34
C SER A 89 -2.60 -0.35 9.99
N LEU A 90 -1.29 -0.20 10.01
CA LEU A 90 -0.45 -0.29 8.83
C LEU A 90 0.19 -1.66 8.78
N TYR A 91 -0.15 -2.43 7.75
CA TYR A 91 0.46 -3.71 7.45
C TYR A 91 1.47 -3.53 6.32
N VAL A 92 2.68 -3.98 6.53
CA VAL A 92 3.74 -3.87 5.53
C VAL A 92 4.41 -5.22 5.35
N GLY A 93 4.35 -5.74 4.13
CA GLY A 93 5.01 -6.96 3.72
C GLY A 93 6.11 -6.70 2.71
N PHE A 94 7.37 -7.08 3.05
CA PHE A 94 8.53 -6.99 2.18
C PHE A 94 9.18 -8.37 2.03
N GLY A 95 8.66 -9.17 1.10
CA GLY A 95 9.11 -10.52 0.86
C GLY A 95 8.46 -11.57 1.76
N GLY A 96 8.51 -12.83 1.33
CA GLY A 96 7.98 -13.97 2.07
C GLY A 96 6.46 -14.02 2.15
N ASP A 97 5.96 -14.80 3.10
CA ASP A 97 4.54 -14.99 3.33
C ASP A 97 4.07 -14.21 4.56
N PHE A 98 2.87 -13.66 4.47
CA PHE A 98 2.28 -12.88 5.53
C PHE A 98 0.78 -13.16 5.63
N LYS A 99 0.27 -13.30 6.86
CA LYS A 99 -1.16 -13.44 7.12
C LYS A 99 -1.63 -12.26 7.97
N ALA A 100 -2.67 -11.58 7.51
CA ALA A 100 -3.30 -10.48 8.22
C ALA A 100 -4.77 -10.77 8.46
N ALA A 101 -5.19 -10.66 9.72
CA ALA A 101 -6.60 -10.58 10.09
C ALA A 101 -6.94 -9.10 10.32
N VAL A 102 -7.83 -8.55 9.50
CA VAL A 102 -8.13 -7.13 9.48
C VAL A 102 -9.54 -6.89 9.98
N ASP A 103 -9.66 -6.32 11.15
CA ASP A 103 -10.92 -5.98 11.82
C ASP A 103 -11.20 -4.48 11.93
N VAL A 104 -10.26 -3.64 11.46
CA VAL A 104 -10.35 -2.18 11.43
C VAL A 104 -9.97 -1.64 10.06
N LEU A 105 -10.22 -0.36 9.81
CA LEU A 105 -9.68 0.31 8.63
C LEU A 105 -8.16 0.17 8.63
N SER A 106 -7.61 -0.33 7.56
CA SER A 106 -6.18 -0.64 7.47
C SER A 106 -5.62 -0.22 6.13
N LEU A 107 -4.36 0.21 6.15
CA LEU A 107 -3.57 0.38 4.95
C LEU A 107 -2.55 -0.74 4.89
N MET A 108 -2.48 -1.42 3.75
CA MET A 108 -1.55 -2.51 3.52
C MET A 108 -0.62 -2.15 2.36
N TRP A 109 0.68 -2.32 2.58
CA TRP A 109 1.69 -2.15 1.54
C TRP A 109 2.43 -3.47 1.31
N CYS A 110 2.16 -4.08 0.16
CA CYS A 110 2.71 -5.38 -0.21
C CYS A 110 3.77 -5.21 -1.32
N ASN A 111 4.99 -5.62 -1.03
CA ASN A 111 6.11 -5.56 -1.96
C ASN A 111 6.82 -6.91 -2.01
N ASN A 112 6.71 -7.62 -3.13
CA ASN A 112 7.30 -8.95 -3.30
C ASN A 112 6.91 -9.93 -2.19
N THR A 113 5.66 -9.92 -1.79
CA THR A 113 5.16 -10.76 -0.70
C THR A 113 3.89 -11.49 -1.11
N ASN A 114 3.69 -12.70 -0.58
CA ASN A 114 2.41 -13.37 -0.60
C ASN A 114 1.67 -13.02 0.68
N VAL A 115 0.52 -12.41 0.58
CA VAL A 115 -0.28 -12.05 1.74
C VAL A 115 -1.66 -12.68 1.67
N THR A 116 -2.05 -13.34 2.77
CA THR A 116 -3.43 -13.77 2.99
C THR A 116 -4.11 -12.77 3.90
N VAL A 117 -5.19 -12.17 3.42
CA VAL A 117 -5.97 -11.17 4.14
C VAL A 117 -7.35 -11.73 4.42
N GLU A 118 -7.66 -11.89 5.70
CA GLU A 118 -9.01 -12.19 6.19
C GLU A 118 -9.60 -10.90 6.77
N THR A 119 -10.74 -10.45 6.28
CA THR A 119 -11.30 -9.18 6.72
C THR A 119 -12.81 -9.13 6.72
N SER A 120 -13.35 -8.42 7.70
CA SER A 120 -14.74 -7.97 7.79
C SER A 120 -14.85 -6.45 7.64
N LYS A 121 -13.84 -5.78 7.09
CA LYS A 121 -13.73 -4.32 6.97
C LYS A 121 -13.29 -3.88 5.57
N CYS A 122 -12.95 -2.63 5.42
CA CYS A 122 -12.62 -1.99 4.16
C CYS A 122 -11.13 -1.61 4.08
N PRO A 123 -10.20 -2.58 3.95
CA PRO A 123 -8.78 -2.27 3.86
C PRO A 123 -8.45 -1.57 2.54
N VAL A 124 -7.39 -0.77 2.57
CA VAL A 124 -6.75 -0.21 1.39
C VAL A 124 -5.45 -0.95 1.15
N ILE A 125 -5.36 -1.68 0.06
CA ILE A 125 -4.25 -2.59 -0.24
C ILE A 125 -3.49 -2.08 -1.45
N TYR A 126 -2.19 -1.83 -1.29
CA TYR A 126 -1.26 -1.52 -2.37
C TYR A 126 -0.34 -2.72 -2.59
N ALA A 127 -0.36 -3.30 -3.78
CA ALA A 127 0.45 -4.45 -4.12
C ALA A 127 1.27 -4.18 -5.38
N GLY A 128 2.56 -4.46 -5.32
CA GLY A 128 3.49 -4.31 -6.43
C GLY A 128 4.68 -5.25 -6.32
N CYS A 129 5.58 -5.19 -7.29
CA CYS A 129 6.80 -6.00 -7.35
C CYS A 129 6.54 -7.50 -7.17
N GLY A 130 5.60 -8.08 -7.91
CA GLY A 130 5.28 -9.51 -7.87
C GLY A 130 4.50 -9.97 -6.64
N SER A 131 3.93 -9.06 -5.86
CA SER A 131 3.12 -9.43 -4.70
C SER A 131 1.85 -10.18 -5.11
N HIS A 132 1.49 -11.18 -4.33
CA HIS A 132 0.24 -11.89 -4.48
C HIS A 132 -0.62 -11.71 -3.22
N VAL A 133 -1.80 -11.14 -3.39
CA VAL A 133 -2.78 -10.91 -2.34
C VAL A 133 -3.90 -11.94 -2.46
N HIS A 134 -4.03 -12.79 -1.46
CA HIS A 134 -5.18 -13.68 -1.29
C HIS A 134 -6.17 -13.03 -0.33
N LEU A 135 -7.38 -12.81 -0.79
CA LEU A 135 -8.40 -12.07 -0.06
C LEU A 135 -9.61 -12.95 0.24
N SER A 136 -9.93 -13.07 1.51
CA SER A 136 -11.18 -13.69 1.99
C SER A 136 -12.00 -12.64 2.73
N LEU A 137 -13.26 -12.46 2.34
CA LEU A 137 -14.15 -11.41 2.82
C LEU A 137 -15.35 -12.02 3.51
N ASP A 138 -15.62 -11.57 4.73
CA ASP A 138 -16.74 -12.03 5.54
C ASP A 138 -17.70 -10.86 5.82
N GLY A 139 -18.92 -10.96 5.31
CA GLY A 139 -19.98 -9.97 5.47
C GLY A 139 -19.80 -8.72 4.59
N TYR A 140 -20.30 -7.57 5.05
CA TYR A 140 -20.24 -6.32 4.31
C TYR A 140 -18.85 -5.69 4.31
N ASN A 141 -18.19 -5.72 3.15
CA ASN A 141 -16.83 -5.24 2.95
C ASN A 141 -16.72 -4.35 1.74
N CYS A 142 -15.79 -3.37 1.77
CA CYS A 142 -15.47 -2.51 0.64
C CYS A 142 -13.95 -2.33 0.48
N PRO A 143 -13.16 -3.38 0.25
CA PRO A 143 -11.72 -3.21 0.07
C PRO A 143 -11.41 -2.44 -1.22
N HIS A 144 -10.40 -1.56 -1.13
CA HIS A 144 -9.83 -0.85 -2.26
C HIS A 144 -8.44 -1.40 -2.53
N ILE A 145 -8.23 -1.95 -3.71
CA ILE A 145 -6.99 -2.64 -4.07
C ILE A 145 -6.31 -1.92 -5.24
N TYR A 146 -5.04 -1.59 -5.07
CA TYR A 146 -4.20 -0.91 -6.06
C TYR A 146 -3.10 -1.86 -6.50
N LEU A 147 -3.15 -2.31 -7.76
CA LEU A 147 -2.23 -3.27 -8.33
C LEU A 147 -1.26 -2.58 -9.28
N PHE A 148 0.02 -2.77 -9.02
CA PHE A 148 1.15 -2.26 -9.80
C PHE A 148 1.99 -3.41 -10.34
N ASP A 149 2.80 -3.15 -11.35
CA ASP A 149 3.75 -4.09 -11.96
C ASP A 149 3.07 -5.43 -12.34
N ASP A 150 3.63 -6.52 -11.89
CA ASP A 150 3.18 -7.89 -12.08
C ASP A 150 2.47 -8.46 -10.84
N SER A 151 1.91 -7.58 -10.01
CA SER A 151 1.17 -8.00 -8.82
C SER A 151 -0.13 -8.71 -9.17
N LYS A 152 -0.58 -9.54 -8.24
CA LYS A 152 -1.79 -10.35 -8.40
C LYS A 152 -2.70 -10.22 -7.18
N VAL A 153 -4.01 -10.21 -7.41
CA VAL A 153 -5.01 -10.44 -6.36
C VAL A 153 -5.87 -11.63 -6.73
N THR A 154 -6.09 -12.52 -5.77
CA THR A 154 -7.08 -13.59 -5.84
C THR A 154 -8.11 -13.36 -4.74
N ILE A 155 -9.39 -13.26 -5.11
CA ILE A 155 -10.48 -13.17 -4.15
C ILE A 155 -11.04 -14.59 -4.02
N ASP A 156 -10.58 -15.31 -2.98
CA ASP A 156 -10.85 -16.75 -2.83
C ASP A 156 -12.29 -17.01 -2.43
N ASP A 157 -12.81 -16.19 -1.49
CA ASP A 157 -14.16 -16.26 -0.95
C ASP A 157 -14.68 -14.86 -0.63
N ALA A 158 -15.95 -14.59 -0.89
CA ALA A 158 -16.58 -13.32 -0.57
C ALA A 158 -18.10 -13.42 -0.66
N ASP A 159 -18.78 -12.84 0.30
CA ASP A 159 -20.24 -12.75 0.34
C ASP A 159 -20.79 -11.77 -0.71
N GLU A 160 -22.07 -11.94 -1.06
CA GLU A 160 -22.80 -11.08 -2.03
C GLU A 160 -22.92 -9.61 -1.58
N ASP A 161 -22.79 -9.34 -0.29
CA ASP A 161 -22.82 -7.98 0.27
C ASP A 161 -21.48 -7.24 0.13
N SER A 162 -20.42 -7.94 -0.25
CA SER A 162 -19.09 -7.37 -0.43
C SER A 162 -18.97 -6.61 -1.74
N LYS A 163 -18.28 -5.43 -1.70
CA LYS A 163 -18.03 -4.58 -2.87
C LYS A 163 -16.55 -4.32 -3.01
N VAL A 164 -15.90 -4.97 -3.95
CA VAL A 164 -14.46 -4.86 -4.16
C VAL A 164 -14.15 -3.87 -5.28
N VAL A 165 -13.26 -2.92 -5.01
CA VAL A 165 -12.80 -1.95 -6.00
C VAL A 165 -11.33 -2.16 -6.27
N ILE A 166 -10.99 -2.46 -7.52
CA ILE A 166 -9.62 -2.75 -7.94
C ILE A 166 -9.16 -1.72 -8.97
N TYR A 167 -8.01 -1.12 -8.73
CA TYR A 167 -7.34 -0.20 -9.64
C TYR A 167 -6.07 -0.87 -10.17
N LYS A 168 -6.07 -1.24 -11.46
CA LYS A 168 -4.89 -1.78 -12.14
C LYS A 168 -4.09 -0.65 -12.76
N TYR A 169 -2.86 -0.50 -12.34
CA TYR A 169 -1.90 0.48 -12.89
C TYR A 169 -0.90 -0.15 -13.87
N SER A 170 -0.99 -1.46 -14.08
CA SER A 170 -0.16 -2.20 -15.02
C SER A 170 -1.01 -3.22 -15.79
N ASP A 171 -0.71 -3.40 -17.06
CA ASP A 171 -1.34 -4.44 -17.88
C ASP A 171 -0.92 -5.85 -17.41
N ASN A 172 0.23 -5.99 -16.75
CA ASN A 172 0.72 -7.25 -16.21
C ASN A 172 0.05 -7.64 -14.89
N ALA A 173 -0.61 -6.71 -14.21
CA ALA A 173 -1.33 -7.00 -12.98
C ALA A 173 -2.51 -7.94 -13.24
N GLN A 174 -2.75 -8.87 -12.34
CA GLN A 174 -3.73 -9.93 -12.51
C GLN A 174 -4.81 -9.88 -11.44
N VAL A 175 -6.04 -10.22 -11.84
CA VAL A 175 -7.21 -10.35 -10.94
C VAL A 175 -7.82 -11.71 -11.21
N GLU A 176 -7.93 -12.51 -10.17
CA GLU A 176 -8.60 -13.81 -10.22
C GLU A 176 -9.73 -13.85 -9.19
N LEU A 177 -10.84 -14.45 -9.58
CA LEU A 177 -11.98 -14.67 -8.70
C LEU A 177 -12.10 -16.16 -8.41
N GLY A 178 -12.12 -16.49 -7.14
CA GLY A 178 -12.34 -17.84 -6.66
C GLY A 178 -13.76 -18.32 -6.93
N LYS A 179 -13.96 -19.62 -6.80
CA LYS A 179 -15.26 -20.26 -7.05
C LYS A 179 -16.37 -19.75 -6.13
N TYR A 180 -16.02 -19.32 -4.94
CA TYR A 180 -16.96 -18.85 -3.90
C TYR A 180 -16.99 -17.33 -3.76
N CYS A 181 -16.41 -16.63 -4.72
CA CYS A 181 -16.48 -15.17 -4.75
C CYS A 181 -17.83 -14.72 -5.30
N LEU A 182 -18.71 -14.22 -4.43
CA LEU A 182 -20.03 -13.66 -4.78
C LEU A 182 -20.04 -12.13 -4.76
N ALA A 183 -18.91 -11.48 -4.48
CA ALA A 183 -18.77 -10.04 -4.36
C ALA A 183 -19.06 -9.29 -5.68
N ASP A 184 -19.56 -8.05 -5.57
CA ASP A 184 -19.58 -7.08 -6.68
C ASP A 184 -18.17 -6.53 -6.88
N VAL A 185 -17.46 -7.06 -7.87
CA VAL A 185 -16.05 -6.69 -8.15
C VAL A 185 -15.97 -5.74 -9.33
N LYS A 186 -15.46 -4.52 -9.06
CA LYS A 186 -15.22 -3.49 -10.08
C LYS A 186 -13.74 -3.31 -10.34
N VAL A 187 -13.31 -3.52 -11.59
CA VAL A 187 -11.92 -3.36 -12.02
C VAL A 187 -11.78 -2.14 -12.91
N PHE A 188 -10.90 -1.22 -12.53
CA PHE A 188 -10.59 -0.01 -13.27
C PHE A 188 -9.15 -0.04 -13.75
N ASN A 189 -8.94 -0.03 -15.07
CA ASN A 189 -7.61 0.17 -15.63
C ASN A 189 -7.24 1.65 -15.51
N LYS A 190 -6.13 1.95 -14.87
CA LYS A 190 -5.60 3.30 -14.67
C LYS A 190 -4.29 3.44 -15.44
N LYS A 191 -4.10 4.59 -16.05
CA LYS A 191 -2.77 4.98 -16.55
C LYS A 191 -2.05 5.74 -15.46
N LEU A 192 -0.78 5.40 -15.28
CA LEU A 192 0.10 6.18 -14.43
C LEU A 192 0.21 7.58 -15.04
N LYS A 193 -0.09 8.61 -14.28
CA LYS A 193 0.23 9.97 -14.65
C LYS A 193 1.66 10.21 -14.22
N LEU A 194 2.56 10.19 -15.19
CA LEU A 194 3.95 10.61 -15.04
C LEU A 194 4.02 12.11 -14.77
#